data_6522b3ec616943ad7dbbe1b0be002262
#
_entry.id   6522b3ec616943ad7dbbe1b0be002262
#
_cell.length_a   1.000
_cell.length_b   1.000
_cell.length_c   1.000
_cell.angle_alpha   90.00
_cell.angle_beta   90.00
_cell.angle_gamma   90.00
#
_symmetry.space_group_name_H-M   'P 1'
#
loop_
_entity.id
_entity.type
_entity.pdbx_description
1 polymer ?
#
loop_
_entity_poly.entity_id
_entity_poly.type
_entity_poly.pdbx_seq_one_letter_code
_entity_poly.pdbx_strand_id
1 'polypeptide(L)'
;RRSRGLGDVYKRQILSYVFDWEVGTILSISVPISGILQLIVLVQSCRKIGYSPKLNLPKLDAKIKKLMIIALPVVLSGGVIHINLLVGRQIASYYDGAIAWLNYADRLYQLPLGVVGIALGSVLLPKLSEKIQLDNVSEMNRVVHNALKIAFILILPATVALIILPIPIITVLFERGEFSNIDSKNTASALAIYAFGLPAFVLHKIFTPMFFARGNTKTPFRIALISMLSNIIVALFLINFVGYLAPVFSTTISSWIMAFALYYESKKIGFYLDRKLIKEVFIILLSTLILVLILLIAEKE
;
A
#
# COMPACT_ATOMS: atom_id res chain seq x y z
N ARG A 1 -9.88 5.06 13.65
CA ARG A 1 -9.53 4.05 12.63
C ARG A 1 -9.52 2.60 13.13
N ARG A 2 -9.34 2.37 14.44
CA ARG A 2 -9.34 1.00 15.03
C ARG A 2 -10.72 0.31 15.11
N SER A 3 -11.82 1.02 14.96
CA SER A 3 -13.18 0.46 15.12
C SER A 3 -13.80 -0.14 13.85
N ARG A 4 -13.20 0.05 12.68
CA ARG A 4 -13.82 -0.39 11.41
C ARG A 4 -13.92 -1.91 11.25
N GLY A 5 -12.87 -2.67 11.63
CA GLY A 5 -12.86 -4.12 11.45
C GLY A 5 -13.64 -4.90 12.53
N LEU A 6 -13.59 -4.45 13.78
CA LEU A 6 -14.31 -5.11 14.89
C LEU A 6 -15.83 -4.89 14.78
N GLY A 7 -16.27 -3.67 14.43
CA GLY A 7 -17.70 -3.38 14.26
C GLY A 7 -18.36 -4.23 13.16
N ASP A 8 -17.63 -4.53 12.08
CA ASP A 8 -18.17 -5.33 10.97
C ASP A 8 -18.26 -6.83 11.33
N VAL A 9 -17.34 -7.35 12.15
CA VAL A 9 -17.38 -8.73 12.64
C VAL A 9 -18.54 -8.95 13.62
N TYR A 10 -18.75 -8.03 14.58
CA TYR A 10 -19.87 -8.14 15.54
C TYR A 10 -21.23 -7.95 14.86
N LYS A 11 -21.36 -7.03 13.93
CA LYS A 11 -22.61 -6.86 13.13
C LYS A 11 -22.92 -8.11 12.31
N ARG A 12 -21.90 -8.75 11.75
CA ARG A 12 -22.03 -10.00 11.03
C ARG A 12 -22.55 -11.13 11.93
N GLN A 13 -22.02 -11.26 13.15
CA GLN A 13 -22.49 -12.24 14.13
C GLN A 13 -23.93 -11.99 14.57
N ILE A 14 -24.31 -10.73 14.86
CA ILE A 14 -25.67 -10.39 15.28
C ILE A 14 -26.66 -10.61 14.14
N LEU A 15 -26.35 -10.19 12.93
CA LEU A 15 -27.25 -10.34 11.77
C LEU A 15 -27.41 -11.79 11.33
N SER A 16 -26.36 -12.62 11.39
CA SER A 16 -26.45 -14.06 11.09
C SER A 16 -27.26 -14.83 12.13
N TYR A 17 -27.35 -14.32 13.37
CA TYR A 17 -28.14 -14.95 14.45
C TYR A 17 -29.63 -14.57 14.37
N VAL A 18 -29.94 -13.40 13.80
CA VAL A 18 -31.32 -12.85 13.75
C VAL A 18 -32.01 -13.18 12.43
N PHE A 19 -31.26 -13.33 11.33
CA PHE A 19 -31.79 -13.60 10.00
C PHE A 19 -31.03 -14.80 9.41
N ASP A 20 -31.76 -15.83 8.98
CA ASP A 20 -31.25 -17.00 8.25
C ASP A 20 -30.88 -16.65 6.79
N TRP A 21 -30.11 -15.57 6.64
CA TRP A 21 -29.68 -15.11 5.33
C TRP A 21 -28.29 -15.63 4.97
N GLU A 22 -28.07 -15.87 3.68
CA GLU A 22 -26.75 -16.22 3.18
C GLU A 22 -25.70 -15.16 3.58
N VAL A 23 -24.54 -15.64 3.99
CA VAL A 23 -23.43 -14.80 4.47
C VAL A 23 -23.06 -13.67 3.50
N GLY A 24 -23.16 -13.93 2.18
CA GLY A 24 -22.93 -12.94 1.13
C GLY A 24 -23.90 -11.78 1.18
N THR A 25 -25.19 -12.05 1.40
CA THR A 25 -26.24 -11.04 1.50
C THR A 25 -26.07 -10.17 2.74
N ILE A 26 -25.73 -10.79 3.89
CA ILE A 26 -25.46 -10.06 5.14
C ILE A 26 -24.27 -9.11 4.97
N LEU A 27 -23.19 -9.55 4.34
CA LEU A 27 -22.03 -8.72 4.04
C LEU A 27 -22.38 -7.54 3.12
N SER A 28 -23.16 -7.80 2.08
CA SER A 28 -23.58 -6.77 1.11
C SER A 28 -24.41 -5.66 1.76
N ILE A 29 -25.27 -5.99 2.72
CA ILE A 29 -26.13 -5.02 3.43
C ILE A 29 -25.36 -4.32 4.55
N SER A 30 -24.43 -5.00 5.21
CA SER A 30 -23.67 -4.42 6.33
C SER A 30 -22.78 -3.24 5.92
N VAL A 31 -22.27 -3.23 4.70
CA VAL A 31 -21.41 -2.16 4.17
C VAL A 31 -22.17 -0.82 4.03
N PRO A 32 -23.32 -0.74 3.33
CA PRO A 32 -24.13 0.47 3.28
C PRO A 32 -24.58 0.95 4.66
N ILE A 33 -25.06 0.06 5.53
CA ILE A 33 -25.47 0.42 6.89
C ILE A 33 -24.30 1.05 7.67
N SER A 34 -23.11 0.47 7.57
CA SER A 34 -21.91 1.04 8.21
C SER A 34 -21.57 2.42 7.67
N GLY A 35 -21.74 2.65 6.36
CA GLY A 35 -21.56 3.96 5.71
C GLY A 35 -22.52 5.00 6.23
N ILE A 36 -23.80 4.65 6.36
CA ILE A 36 -24.84 5.55 6.89
C ILE A 36 -24.57 5.91 8.36
N LEU A 37 -24.20 4.93 9.20
CA LEU A 37 -23.86 5.19 10.60
C LEU A 37 -22.65 6.10 10.73
N GLN A 38 -21.61 5.91 9.91
CA GLN A 38 -20.44 6.80 9.88
C GLN A 38 -20.83 8.22 9.49
N LEU A 39 -21.71 8.39 8.50
CA LEU A 39 -22.20 9.68 8.06
C LEU A 39 -22.98 10.39 9.19
N ILE A 40 -23.86 9.67 9.88
CA ILE A 40 -24.63 10.21 11.02
C ILE A 40 -23.70 10.72 12.12
N VAL A 41 -22.70 9.92 12.51
CA VAL A 41 -21.71 10.32 13.53
C VAL A 41 -20.91 11.55 13.10
N LEU A 42 -20.49 11.63 11.83
CA LEU A 42 -19.80 12.79 11.28
C LEU A 42 -20.66 14.05 11.31
N VAL A 43 -21.91 13.95 10.85
CA VAL A 43 -22.85 15.09 10.85
C VAL A 43 -23.14 15.57 12.27
N GLN A 44 -23.34 14.65 13.23
CA GLN A 44 -23.52 15.02 14.64
C GLN A 44 -22.28 15.72 15.22
N SER A 45 -21.08 15.23 14.89
CA SER A 45 -19.84 15.84 15.35
C SER A 45 -19.64 17.24 14.75
N CYS A 46 -19.97 17.44 13.47
CA CYS A 46 -19.97 18.75 12.82
C CYS A 46 -20.96 19.71 13.48
N ARG A 47 -22.18 19.24 13.80
CA ARG A 47 -23.19 20.08 14.48
C ARG A 47 -22.73 20.51 15.89
N LYS A 48 -22.03 19.64 16.63
CA LYS A 48 -21.50 19.97 17.97
C LYS A 48 -20.48 21.10 17.96
N ILE A 49 -19.72 21.27 16.86
CA ILE A 49 -18.77 22.38 16.67
C ILE A 49 -19.38 23.59 15.96
N GLY A 50 -20.73 23.66 15.86
CA GLY A 50 -21.44 24.78 15.25
C GLY A 50 -21.53 24.77 13.72
N TYR A 51 -21.01 23.72 13.06
CA TYR A 51 -21.08 23.60 11.60
C TYR A 51 -22.25 22.72 11.19
N SER A 52 -23.24 23.33 10.53
CA SER A 52 -24.40 22.61 9.95
C SER A 52 -24.17 22.41 8.45
N PRO A 53 -23.85 21.20 7.98
CA PRO A 53 -23.72 20.93 6.55
C PRO A 53 -25.08 21.13 5.87
N LYS A 54 -25.19 22.07 4.93
CA LYS A 54 -26.37 22.29 4.10
C LYS A 54 -26.13 21.63 2.75
N LEU A 55 -27.11 20.83 2.31
CA LEU A 55 -27.13 20.28 0.95
C LEU A 55 -27.57 21.41 -0.02
N ASN A 56 -26.59 22.16 -0.49
CA ASN A 56 -26.81 23.13 -1.56
C ASN A 56 -26.34 22.53 -2.88
N LEU A 57 -27.05 22.79 -3.96
CA LEU A 57 -26.60 22.46 -5.30
C LEU A 57 -25.27 23.18 -5.56
N PRO A 58 -24.23 22.47 -6.00
CA PRO A 58 -22.92 23.06 -6.20
C PRO A 58 -22.97 24.10 -7.31
N LYS A 59 -22.66 25.35 -6.99
CA LYS A 59 -22.43 26.39 -8.00
C LYS A 59 -20.97 26.34 -8.42
N LEU A 60 -20.73 26.16 -9.71
CA LEU A 60 -19.39 26.16 -10.30
C LEU A 60 -18.81 27.58 -10.34
N ASP A 61 -18.42 28.11 -9.20
CA ASP A 61 -17.69 29.36 -9.15
C ASP A 61 -16.17 29.15 -9.40
N ALA A 62 -15.43 30.24 -9.55
CA ALA A 62 -13.99 30.20 -9.86
C ALA A 62 -13.18 29.46 -8.78
N LYS A 63 -13.61 29.50 -7.53
CA LYS A 63 -12.93 28.82 -6.40
C LYS A 63 -13.12 27.31 -6.47
N ILE A 64 -14.33 26.84 -6.76
CA ILE A 64 -14.64 25.41 -6.94
C ILE A 64 -13.93 24.87 -8.17
N LYS A 65 -13.91 25.62 -9.29
CA LYS A 65 -13.17 25.23 -10.50
C LYS A 65 -11.67 25.07 -10.22
N LYS A 66 -11.04 26.00 -9.48
CA LYS A 66 -9.63 25.90 -9.07
C LYS A 66 -9.38 24.68 -8.18
N LEU A 67 -10.28 24.43 -7.22
CA LEU A 67 -10.21 23.24 -6.36
C LEU A 67 -10.29 21.95 -7.18
N MET A 68 -11.21 21.85 -8.13
CA MET A 68 -11.34 20.68 -9.01
C MET A 68 -10.10 20.45 -9.87
N ILE A 69 -9.50 21.50 -10.43
CA ILE A 69 -8.27 21.40 -11.22
C ILE A 69 -7.10 20.84 -10.40
N ILE A 70 -7.01 21.24 -9.12
CA ILE A 70 -5.95 20.74 -8.21
C ILE A 70 -6.27 19.33 -7.70
N ALA A 71 -7.54 19.04 -7.41
CA ALA A 71 -7.96 17.74 -6.89
C ALA A 71 -7.98 16.64 -7.95
N LEU A 72 -8.29 16.97 -9.21
CA LEU A 72 -8.44 15.99 -10.29
C LEU A 72 -7.22 15.07 -10.48
N PRO A 73 -5.95 15.55 -10.54
CA PRO A 73 -4.79 14.66 -10.64
C PRO A 73 -4.63 13.74 -9.43
N VAL A 74 -5.01 14.19 -8.24
CA VAL A 74 -4.93 13.39 -7.00
C VAL A 74 -5.99 12.29 -7.01
N VAL A 75 -7.22 12.60 -7.42
CA VAL A 75 -8.31 11.63 -7.56
C VAL A 75 -7.97 10.60 -8.65
N LEU A 76 -7.46 11.06 -9.80
CA LEU A 76 -7.04 10.18 -10.88
C LEU A 76 -5.88 9.27 -10.46
N SER A 77 -4.90 9.78 -9.70
CA SER A 77 -3.80 8.93 -9.19
C SER A 77 -4.28 7.86 -8.22
N GLY A 78 -5.29 8.16 -7.40
CA GLY A 78 -5.99 7.15 -6.60
C GLY A 78 -6.73 6.11 -7.46
N GLY A 79 -7.38 6.55 -8.55
CA GLY A 79 -8.06 5.69 -9.51
C GLY A 79 -7.12 4.71 -10.22
N VAL A 80 -5.89 5.13 -10.52
CA VAL A 80 -4.86 4.26 -11.12
C VAL A 80 -4.62 3.00 -10.27
N ILE A 81 -4.55 3.13 -8.95
CA ILE A 81 -4.37 1.99 -8.04
C ILE A 81 -5.56 1.02 -8.14
N HIS A 82 -6.78 1.54 -8.20
CA HIS A 82 -7.98 0.71 -8.32
C HIS A 82 -8.06 -0.01 -9.67
N ILE A 83 -7.62 0.60 -10.77
CA ILE A 83 -7.55 -0.04 -12.09
C ILE A 83 -6.57 -1.23 -12.04
N ASN A 84 -5.39 -1.05 -11.45
CA ASN A 84 -4.43 -2.15 -11.28
C ASN A 84 -5.01 -3.32 -10.48
N LEU A 85 -5.74 -3.02 -9.40
CA LEU A 85 -6.41 -4.06 -8.59
C LEU A 85 -7.50 -4.78 -9.39
N LEU A 86 -8.27 -4.08 -10.23
CA LEU A 86 -9.29 -4.69 -11.08
C LEU A 86 -8.67 -5.63 -12.11
N VAL A 87 -7.64 -5.18 -12.82
CA VAL A 87 -6.93 -6.01 -13.80
C VAL A 87 -6.32 -7.25 -13.13
N GLY A 88 -5.67 -7.08 -11.98
CA GLY A 88 -5.11 -8.20 -11.24
C GLY A 88 -6.16 -9.21 -10.79
N ARG A 89 -7.32 -8.76 -10.30
CA ARG A 89 -8.44 -9.62 -9.93
C ARG A 89 -9.07 -10.32 -11.13
N GLN A 90 -9.19 -9.63 -12.27
CA GLN A 90 -9.70 -10.22 -13.49
C GLN A 90 -8.80 -11.36 -13.97
N ILE A 91 -7.48 -11.20 -13.94
CA ILE A 91 -6.53 -12.27 -14.25
C ILE A 91 -6.64 -13.42 -13.25
N ALA A 92 -6.69 -13.12 -11.95
CA ALA A 92 -6.80 -14.13 -10.91
C ALA A 92 -8.12 -14.93 -11.00
N SER A 93 -9.21 -14.34 -11.49
CA SER A 93 -10.52 -15.00 -11.60
C SER A 93 -10.55 -16.19 -12.59
N TYR A 94 -9.56 -16.31 -13.45
CA TYR A 94 -9.43 -17.48 -14.34
C TYR A 94 -8.86 -18.72 -13.65
N TYR A 95 -8.41 -18.59 -12.40
CA TYR A 95 -7.79 -19.67 -11.64
C TYR A 95 -8.55 -19.88 -10.33
N ASP A 96 -9.07 -21.08 -10.11
CA ASP A 96 -9.83 -21.41 -8.91
C ASP A 96 -8.99 -21.21 -7.64
N GLY A 97 -9.55 -20.49 -6.68
CA GLY A 97 -8.88 -20.15 -5.42
C GLY A 97 -7.90 -18.97 -5.47
N ALA A 98 -7.43 -18.55 -6.65
CA ALA A 98 -6.36 -17.55 -6.77
C ALA A 98 -6.71 -16.20 -6.17
N ILE A 99 -7.95 -15.72 -6.29
CA ILE A 99 -8.39 -14.46 -5.67
C ILE A 99 -8.20 -14.53 -4.15
N ALA A 100 -8.50 -15.68 -3.52
CA ALA A 100 -8.30 -15.85 -2.09
C ALA A 100 -6.82 -15.87 -1.74
N TRP A 101 -5.99 -16.66 -2.44
CA TRP A 101 -4.55 -16.75 -2.21
C TRP A 101 -3.88 -15.38 -2.30
N LEU A 102 -4.18 -14.60 -3.35
CA LEU A 102 -3.63 -13.27 -3.53
C LEU A 102 -4.11 -12.29 -2.45
N ASN A 103 -5.37 -12.38 -1.99
CA ASN A 103 -5.87 -11.55 -0.91
C ASN A 103 -5.18 -11.85 0.43
N TYR A 104 -4.94 -13.12 0.77
CA TYR A 104 -4.23 -13.49 2.00
C TYR A 104 -2.77 -13.03 1.95
N ALA A 105 -2.08 -13.25 0.83
CA ALA A 105 -0.72 -12.76 0.61
C ALA A 105 -0.65 -11.22 0.71
N ASP A 106 -1.59 -10.51 0.07
CA ASP A 106 -1.69 -9.05 0.11
C ASP A 106 -1.83 -8.52 1.53
N ARG A 107 -2.66 -9.15 2.37
CA ARG A 107 -2.83 -8.75 3.77
C ARG A 107 -1.55 -8.86 4.59
N LEU A 108 -0.76 -9.91 4.37
CA LEU A 108 0.47 -10.14 5.13
C LEU A 108 1.58 -9.16 4.75
N TYR A 109 1.86 -8.96 3.46
CA TYR A 109 2.92 -8.02 3.09
C TYR A 109 2.54 -6.56 3.42
N GLN A 110 1.24 -6.25 3.52
CA GLN A 110 0.79 -4.94 3.96
C GLN A 110 1.04 -4.65 5.45
N LEU A 111 1.27 -5.65 6.30
CA LEU A 111 1.53 -5.42 7.72
C LEU A 111 2.81 -4.61 7.96
N PRO A 112 4.01 -5.04 7.50
CA PRO A 112 5.22 -4.23 7.64
C PRO A 112 5.12 -2.90 6.90
N LEU A 113 4.49 -2.86 5.73
CA LEU A 113 4.25 -1.63 4.98
C LEU A 113 3.35 -0.65 5.73
N GLY A 114 2.35 -1.14 6.47
CA GLY A 114 1.46 -0.35 7.31
C GLY A 114 2.19 0.29 8.49
N VAL A 115 3.04 -0.45 9.17
CA VAL A 115 3.87 0.06 10.29
C VAL A 115 4.76 1.21 9.81
N VAL A 116 5.50 1.01 8.73
CA VAL A 116 6.35 2.05 8.13
C VAL A 116 5.52 3.21 7.59
N GLY A 117 4.38 2.91 6.94
CA GLY A 117 3.49 3.93 6.38
C GLY A 117 2.89 4.85 7.45
N ILE A 118 2.55 4.33 8.63
CA ILE A 118 2.07 5.13 9.77
C ILE A 118 3.20 6.00 10.32
N ALA A 119 4.39 5.41 10.51
CA ALA A 119 5.56 6.12 11.05
C ALA A 119 5.99 7.28 10.14
N LEU A 120 5.96 7.09 8.83
CA LEU A 120 6.38 8.10 7.86
C LEU A 120 5.25 9.06 7.47
N GLY A 121 4.03 8.57 7.28
CA GLY A 121 2.93 9.33 6.69
C GLY A 121 2.47 10.52 7.56
N SER A 122 2.56 10.39 8.89
CA SER A 122 2.15 11.45 9.82
C SER A 122 3.20 12.55 10.00
N VAL A 123 4.47 12.26 9.75
CA VAL A 123 5.60 13.14 10.10
C VAL A 123 6.32 13.68 8.86
N LEU A 124 6.39 12.88 7.79
CA LEU A 124 7.24 13.20 6.64
C LEU A 124 6.72 14.42 5.85
N LEU A 125 5.45 14.41 5.47
CA LEU A 125 4.88 15.48 4.63
C LEU A 125 4.90 16.86 5.33
N PRO A 126 4.46 17.02 6.60
CA PRO A 126 4.55 18.30 7.30
C PRO A 126 5.99 18.83 7.42
N LYS A 127 6.93 17.95 7.82
CA LYS A 127 8.34 18.33 7.94
C LYS A 127 8.97 18.74 6.60
N LEU A 128 8.65 18.02 5.53
CA LEU A 128 9.11 18.37 4.19
C LEU A 128 8.56 19.72 3.73
N SER A 129 7.26 19.97 3.96
CA SER A 129 6.62 21.23 3.59
C SER A 129 7.24 22.40 4.31
N GLU A 130 7.54 22.28 5.61
CA GLU A 130 8.24 23.30 6.41
C GLU A 130 9.63 23.62 5.83
N LYS A 131 10.46 22.59 5.56
CA LYS A 131 11.84 22.79 5.08
C LYS A 131 11.90 23.32 3.65
N ILE A 132 10.93 22.95 2.82
CA ILE A 132 10.80 23.45 1.44
C ILE A 132 10.37 24.92 1.44
N GLN A 133 9.46 25.34 2.32
CA GLN A 133 9.06 26.75 2.46
C GLN A 133 10.24 27.64 2.89
N LEU A 134 11.19 27.10 3.65
CA LEU A 134 12.40 27.80 4.08
C LEU A 134 13.53 27.72 3.02
N ASP A 135 13.27 27.17 1.85
CA ASP A 135 14.24 26.91 0.76
C ASP A 135 15.52 26.18 1.21
N ASN A 136 15.39 25.34 2.24
CA ASN A 136 16.50 24.63 2.85
C ASN A 136 16.63 23.20 2.29
N VAL A 137 17.29 23.07 1.15
CA VAL A 137 17.51 21.78 0.45
C VAL A 137 18.32 20.80 1.32
N SER A 138 19.28 21.28 2.10
CA SER A 138 20.11 20.44 2.97
C SER A 138 19.26 19.76 4.06
N GLU A 139 18.43 20.53 4.76
CA GLU A 139 17.54 19.99 5.79
C GLU A 139 16.44 19.08 5.19
N MET A 140 15.93 19.42 4.00
CA MET A 140 15.04 18.53 3.26
C MET A 140 15.69 17.17 3.02
N ASN A 141 16.93 17.13 2.50
CA ASN A 141 17.67 15.89 2.29
C ASN A 141 17.88 15.11 3.60
N ARG A 142 18.22 15.78 4.69
CA ARG A 142 18.37 15.18 6.01
C ARG A 142 17.09 14.50 6.49
N VAL A 143 15.94 15.14 6.30
CA VAL A 143 14.62 14.56 6.64
C VAL A 143 14.35 13.28 5.81
N VAL A 144 14.62 13.32 4.50
CA VAL A 144 14.43 12.17 3.61
C VAL A 144 15.40 11.04 3.94
N HIS A 145 16.68 11.35 4.21
CA HIS A 145 17.69 10.35 4.59
C HIS A 145 17.30 9.62 5.89
N ASN A 146 16.82 10.35 6.90
CA ASN A 146 16.35 9.73 8.14
C ASN A 146 15.12 8.85 7.91
N ALA A 147 14.20 9.28 7.04
CA ALA A 147 13.03 8.49 6.66
C ALA A 147 13.44 7.19 5.94
N LEU A 148 14.37 7.27 4.98
CA LEU A 148 14.91 6.11 4.28
C LEU A 148 15.60 5.13 5.22
N LYS A 149 16.44 5.63 6.14
CA LYS A 149 17.14 4.82 7.13
C LYS A 149 16.16 4.05 8.01
N ILE A 150 15.20 4.74 8.63
CA ILE A 150 14.20 4.10 9.51
C ILE A 150 13.37 3.08 8.71
N ALA A 151 12.98 3.44 7.51
CA ALA A 151 12.22 2.57 6.64
C ALA A 151 12.98 1.28 6.30
N PHE A 152 14.24 1.37 5.90
CA PHE A 152 15.04 0.21 5.55
C PHE A 152 15.39 -0.68 6.75
N ILE A 153 15.61 -0.10 7.94
CA ILE A 153 15.80 -0.89 9.18
C ILE A 153 14.59 -1.80 9.46
N LEU A 154 13.38 -1.33 9.16
CA LEU A 154 12.16 -2.10 9.42
C LEU A 154 11.78 -3.03 8.26
N ILE A 155 11.92 -2.54 7.02
CA ILE A 155 11.43 -3.25 5.84
C ILE A 155 12.36 -4.34 5.35
N LEU A 156 13.68 -4.16 5.38
CA LEU A 156 14.60 -5.16 4.83
C LEU A 156 14.56 -6.49 5.61
N PRO A 157 14.60 -6.50 6.96
CA PRO A 157 14.41 -7.73 7.70
C PRO A 157 13.07 -8.40 7.47
N ALA A 158 11.97 -7.60 7.43
CA ALA A 158 10.64 -8.12 7.15
C ALA A 158 10.54 -8.71 5.73
N THR A 159 11.13 -8.04 4.73
CA THR A 159 11.20 -8.54 3.35
C THR A 159 11.86 -9.90 3.29
N VAL A 160 13.02 -10.03 3.93
CA VAL A 160 13.80 -11.27 3.95
C VAL A 160 13.04 -12.39 4.66
N ALA A 161 12.44 -12.11 5.83
CA ALA A 161 11.65 -13.09 6.55
C ALA A 161 10.46 -13.62 5.72
N LEU A 162 9.76 -12.72 5.01
CA LEU A 162 8.63 -13.09 4.16
C LEU A 162 9.04 -13.82 2.87
N ILE A 163 10.28 -13.67 2.41
CA ILE A 163 10.83 -14.39 1.26
C ILE A 163 11.33 -15.79 1.65
N ILE A 164 11.99 -15.92 2.81
CA ILE A 164 12.62 -17.17 3.24
C ILE A 164 11.62 -18.09 3.92
N LEU A 165 10.73 -17.55 4.73
CA LEU A 165 9.78 -18.31 5.53
C LEU A 165 8.30 -18.08 5.11
N PRO A 166 7.96 -18.02 3.80
CA PRO A 166 6.58 -17.74 3.42
C PRO A 166 5.67 -18.92 3.76
N ILE A 167 6.10 -20.17 3.56
CA ILE A 167 5.32 -21.38 3.84
C ILE A 167 5.05 -21.51 5.33
N PRO A 168 6.05 -21.52 6.25
CA PRO A 168 5.77 -21.59 7.68
C PRO A 168 4.84 -20.48 8.18
N ILE A 169 5.01 -19.26 7.70
CA ILE A 169 4.17 -18.12 8.09
C ILE A 169 2.71 -18.34 7.67
N ILE A 170 2.48 -18.75 6.43
CA ILE A 170 1.13 -18.99 5.91
C ILE A 170 0.49 -20.18 6.62
N THR A 171 1.21 -21.28 6.77
CA THR A 171 0.72 -22.50 7.43
C THR A 171 0.26 -22.21 8.86
N VAL A 172 1.09 -21.57 9.66
CA VAL A 172 0.74 -21.25 11.06
C VAL A 172 -0.45 -20.30 11.17
N LEU A 173 -0.56 -19.34 10.25
CA LEU A 173 -1.61 -18.31 10.33
C LEU A 173 -2.94 -18.76 9.74
N PHE A 174 -2.93 -19.53 8.66
CA PHE A 174 -4.12 -19.74 7.83
C PHE A 174 -4.49 -21.20 7.54
N GLU A 175 -3.56 -22.18 7.64
CA GLU A 175 -3.82 -23.57 7.30
C GLU A 175 -4.71 -24.24 8.36
N ARG A 176 -6.03 -24.02 8.22
CA ARG A 176 -7.07 -24.60 9.08
C ARG A 176 -8.44 -24.56 8.40
N GLY A 177 -9.32 -25.51 8.75
CA GLY A 177 -10.63 -25.62 8.13
C GLY A 177 -10.53 -25.93 6.65
N GLU A 178 -11.16 -25.11 5.83
CA GLU A 178 -11.16 -25.28 4.36
C GLU A 178 -9.85 -24.82 3.68
N PHE A 179 -8.94 -24.17 4.41
CA PHE A 179 -7.68 -23.69 3.84
C PHE A 179 -6.65 -24.82 3.84
N SER A 180 -6.44 -25.41 2.68
CA SER A 180 -5.62 -26.61 2.47
C SER A 180 -4.11 -26.30 2.39
N ASN A 181 -3.29 -27.34 2.42
CA ASN A 181 -1.83 -27.24 2.18
C ASN A 181 -1.52 -26.72 0.75
N ILE A 182 -2.39 -26.98 -0.24
CA ILE A 182 -2.23 -26.42 -1.58
C ILE A 182 -2.44 -24.92 -1.55
N ASP A 183 -3.45 -24.44 -0.82
CA ASP A 183 -3.72 -23.01 -0.64
C ASP A 183 -2.55 -22.33 0.08
N SER A 184 -1.97 -23.01 1.07
CA SER A 184 -0.78 -22.52 1.80
C SER A 184 0.39 -22.32 0.86
N LYS A 185 0.72 -23.28 0.01
CA LYS A 185 1.82 -23.19 -0.97
C LYS A 185 1.59 -22.08 -1.99
N ASN A 186 0.39 -22.00 -2.54
CA ASN A 186 0.04 -21.01 -3.55
C ASN A 186 0.06 -19.58 -2.95
N THR A 187 -0.46 -19.41 -1.74
CA THR A 187 -0.44 -18.14 -1.02
C THR A 187 1.00 -17.74 -0.65
N ALA A 188 1.82 -18.70 -0.21
CA ALA A 188 3.22 -18.47 0.14
C ALA A 188 4.05 -18.03 -1.07
N SER A 189 3.82 -18.63 -2.25
CA SER A 189 4.47 -18.22 -3.49
C SER A 189 4.13 -16.77 -3.85
N ALA A 190 2.87 -16.39 -3.75
CA ALA A 190 2.45 -15.01 -3.96
C ALA A 190 3.05 -14.05 -2.92
N LEU A 191 3.10 -14.45 -1.64
CA LEU A 191 3.67 -13.66 -0.56
C LEU A 191 5.15 -13.35 -0.78
N ALA A 192 5.94 -14.35 -1.16
CA ALA A 192 7.38 -14.19 -1.42
C ALA A 192 7.64 -13.17 -2.54
N ILE A 193 6.84 -13.22 -3.63
CA ILE A 193 6.97 -12.28 -4.75
C ILE A 193 6.55 -10.86 -4.34
N TYR A 194 5.43 -10.69 -3.61
CA TYR A 194 5.02 -9.40 -3.06
C TYR A 194 6.06 -8.82 -2.10
N ALA A 195 6.66 -9.68 -1.25
CA ALA A 195 7.69 -9.26 -0.32
C ALA A 195 8.90 -8.65 -1.03
N PHE A 196 9.28 -9.16 -2.20
CA PHE A 196 10.34 -8.56 -3.02
C PHE A 196 10.03 -7.13 -3.48
N GLY A 197 8.75 -6.76 -3.54
CA GLY A 197 8.26 -5.41 -3.83
C GLY A 197 8.26 -4.46 -2.63
N LEU A 198 8.35 -4.94 -1.39
CA LEU A 198 8.24 -4.12 -0.18
C LEU A 198 9.18 -2.91 -0.14
N PRO A 199 10.49 -3.04 -0.43
CA PRO A 199 11.38 -1.89 -0.46
C PRO A 199 10.94 -0.83 -1.48
N ALA A 200 10.47 -1.26 -2.67
CA ALA A 200 9.97 -0.35 -3.69
C ALA A 200 8.70 0.40 -3.25
N PHE A 201 7.76 -0.28 -2.60
CA PHE A 201 6.56 0.36 -2.04
C PHE A 201 6.88 1.42 -0.99
N VAL A 202 7.91 1.17 -0.17
CA VAL A 202 8.35 2.15 0.85
C VAL A 202 9.05 3.34 0.20
N LEU A 203 9.92 3.11 -0.78
CA LEU A 203 10.56 4.19 -1.53
C LEU A 203 9.52 5.12 -2.17
N HIS A 204 8.49 4.58 -2.79
CA HIS A 204 7.36 5.35 -3.32
C HIS A 204 6.68 6.20 -2.24
N LYS A 205 6.44 5.65 -1.04
CA LYS A 205 5.84 6.37 0.09
C LYS A 205 6.71 7.50 0.64
N ILE A 206 8.03 7.44 0.42
CA ILE A 206 8.99 8.47 0.86
C ILE A 206 9.16 9.55 -0.21
N PHE A 207 9.31 9.15 -1.48
CA PHE A 207 9.58 10.12 -2.55
C PHE A 207 8.33 10.92 -2.97
N THR A 208 7.15 10.33 -2.98
CA THR A 208 5.91 11.02 -3.41
C THR A 208 5.62 12.29 -2.58
N PRO A 209 5.73 12.30 -1.24
CA PRO A 209 5.56 13.50 -0.44
C PRO A 209 6.52 14.65 -0.77
N MET A 210 7.71 14.37 -1.30
CA MET A 210 8.66 15.42 -1.71
C MET A 210 8.11 16.29 -2.85
N PHE A 211 7.36 15.69 -3.77
CA PHE A 211 6.69 16.41 -4.85
C PHE A 211 5.44 17.12 -4.34
N PHE A 212 4.65 16.48 -3.49
CA PHE A 212 3.42 17.07 -2.94
C PHE A 212 3.72 18.29 -2.07
N ALA A 213 4.79 18.25 -1.27
CA ALA A 213 5.24 19.36 -0.47
C ALA A 213 5.63 20.61 -1.30
N ARG A 214 5.98 20.40 -2.58
CA ARG A 214 6.25 21.48 -3.57
C ARG A 214 5.02 21.84 -4.42
N GLY A 215 3.85 21.30 -4.12
CA GLY A 215 2.64 21.49 -4.94
C GLY A 215 2.71 20.78 -6.30
N ASN A 216 3.74 19.99 -6.57
CA ASN A 216 3.87 19.26 -7.82
C ASN A 216 3.16 17.91 -7.74
N THR A 217 1.88 17.88 -8.05
CA THR A 217 1.07 16.65 -8.12
C THR A 217 1.18 15.96 -9.49
N LYS A 218 1.60 16.69 -10.53
CA LYS A 218 1.66 16.19 -11.91
C LYS A 218 2.73 15.13 -12.12
N THR A 219 3.92 15.32 -11.55
CA THR A 219 5.04 14.38 -11.70
C THR A 219 4.73 13.00 -11.11
N PRO A 220 4.29 12.86 -9.83
CA PRO A 220 3.88 11.57 -9.29
C PRO A 220 2.73 10.93 -10.08
N PHE A 221 1.76 11.72 -10.55
CA PHE A 221 0.65 11.22 -11.36
C PHE A 221 1.14 10.62 -12.69
N ARG A 222 2.02 11.31 -13.43
CA ARG A 222 2.60 10.79 -14.68
C ARG A 222 3.37 9.49 -14.46
N ILE A 223 4.15 9.42 -13.39
CA ILE A 223 4.91 8.22 -13.03
C ILE A 223 3.95 7.08 -12.63
N ALA A 224 2.88 7.37 -11.90
CA ALA A 224 1.86 6.39 -11.56
C ALA A 224 1.16 5.82 -12.81
N LEU A 225 0.87 6.65 -13.83
CA LEU A 225 0.34 6.19 -15.11
C LEU A 225 1.32 5.25 -15.85
N ILE A 226 2.60 5.61 -15.89
CA ILE A 226 3.64 4.76 -16.51
C ILE A 226 3.72 3.42 -15.77
N SER A 227 3.73 3.45 -14.44
CA SER A 227 3.73 2.25 -13.59
C SER A 227 2.50 1.38 -13.85
N MET A 228 1.30 1.98 -13.97
CA MET A 228 0.06 1.27 -14.29
C MET A 228 0.13 0.58 -15.66
N LEU A 229 0.55 1.31 -16.68
CA LEU A 229 0.70 0.74 -18.02
C LEU A 229 1.71 -0.41 -18.03
N SER A 230 2.86 -0.23 -17.36
CA SER A 230 3.86 -1.28 -17.20
C SER A 230 3.28 -2.50 -16.46
N ASN A 231 2.48 -2.27 -15.40
CA ASN A 231 1.81 -3.35 -14.67
C ASN A 231 0.90 -4.17 -15.59
N ILE A 232 0.04 -3.51 -16.36
CA ILE A 232 -0.89 -4.17 -17.28
C ILE A 232 -0.13 -4.96 -18.36
N ILE A 233 0.88 -4.34 -18.98
CA ILE A 233 1.67 -4.98 -20.04
C ILE A 233 2.39 -6.21 -19.49
N VAL A 234 3.06 -6.08 -18.35
CA VAL A 234 3.79 -7.19 -17.72
C VAL A 234 2.83 -8.29 -17.28
N ALA A 235 1.66 -7.95 -16.72
CA ALA A 235 0.66 -8.93 -16.30
C ALA A 235 0.15 -9.75 -17.50
N LEU A 236 -0.21 -9.08 -18.60
CA LEU A 236 -0.68 -9.75 -19.82
C LEU A 236 0.41 -10.59 -20.49
N PHE A 237 1.66 -10.16 -20.44
CA PHE A 237 2.78 -10.94 -20.96
C PHE A 237 3.05 -12.17 -20.11
N LEU A 238 3.03 -12.04 -18.79
CA LEU A 238 3.38 -13.11 -17.85
C LEU A 238 2.26 -14.14 -17.62
N ILE A 239 1.01 -13.85 -17.96
CA ILE A 239 -0.12 -14.75 -17.66
C ILE A 239 0.08 -16.15 -18.24
N ASN A 240 0.65 -16.27 -19.43
CA ASN A 240 0.90 -17.54 -20.10
C ASN A 240 2.08 -18.33 -19.51
N PHE A 241 2.96 -17.69 -18.72
CA PHE A 241 4.16 -18.31 -18.17
C PHE A 241 3.99 -18.69 -16.70
N VAL A 242 3.35 -17.81 -15.91
CA VAL A 242 3.28 -17.97 -14.44
C VAL A 242 1.84 -18.00 -13.91
N GLY A 243 0.84 -18.00 -14.79
CA GLY A 243 -0.56 -18.15 -14.43
C GLY A 243 -1.04 -17.08 -13.42
N TYR A 244 -1.67 -17.53 -12.33
CA TYR A 244 -2.24 -16.67 -11.30
C TYR A 244 -1.22 -15.76 -10.59
N LEU A 245 0.08 -16.05 -10.69
CA LEU A 245 1.15 -15.20 -10.14
C LEU A 245 1.48 -13.98 -11.02
N ALA A 246 0.98 -13.93 -12.26
CA ALA A 246 1.25 -12.82 -13.16
C ALA A 246 0.90 -11.44 -12.59
N PRO A 247 -0.25 -11.22 -11.92
CA PRO A 247 -0.56 -9.95 -11.26
C PRO A 247 0.40 -9.60 -10.13
N VAL A 248 0.96 -10.59 -9.44
CA VAL A 248 1.90 -10.40 -8.34
C VAL A 248 3.25 -9.93 -8.85
N PHE A 249 3.79 -10.63 -9.86
CA PHE A 249 5.02 -10.23 -10.54
C PHE A 249 4.90 -8.84 -11.16
N SER A 250 3.81 -8.57 -11.88
CA SER A 250 3.61 -7.28 -12.53
C SER A 250 3.52 -6.13 -11.52
N THR A 251 2.85 -6.35 -10.38
CA THR A 251 2.77 -5.37 -9.30
C THR A 251 4.15 -5.11 -8.68
N THR A 252 4.93 -6.15 -8.46
CA THR A 252 6.30 -6.03 -7.93
C THR A 252 7.21 -5.28 -8.90
N ILE A 253 7.23 -5.66 -10.18
CA ILE A 253 8.05 -5.02 -11.21
C ILE A 253 7.64 -3.55 -11.39
N SER A 254 6.35 -3.28 -11.52
CA SER A 254 5.85 -1.90 -11.70
C SER A 254 6.13 -1.01 -10.50
N SER A 255 6.14 -1.56 -9.28
CA SER A 255 6.51 -0.81 -8.08
C SER A 255 7.97 -0.38 -8.09
N TRP A 256 8.88 -1.24 -8.58
CA TRP A 256 10.29 -0.88 -8.77
C TRP A 256 10.47 0.17 -9.87
N ILE A 257 9.76 0.04 -10.99
CA ILE A 257 9.76 1.06 -12.07
C ILE A 257 9.31 2.41 -11.48
N MET A 258 8.24 2.42 -10.69
CA MET A 258 7.74 3.64 -10.04
C MET A 258 8.77 4.22 -9.06
N ALA A 259 9.38 3.39 -8.22
CA ALA A 259 10.38 3.82 -7.24
C ALA A 259 11.61 4.45 -7.91
N PHE A 260 12.13 3.81 -8.95
CA PHE A 260 13.28 4.33 -9.73
C PHE A 260 12.93 5.62 -10.48
N ALA A 261 11.74 5.71 -11.08
CA ALA A 261 11.31 6.92 -11.76
C ALA A 261 11.16 8.10 -10.79
N LEU A 262 10.54 7.88 -9.61
CA LEU A 262 10.44 8.89 -8.56
C LEU A 262 11.81 9.31 -8.03
N TYR A 263 12.72 8.36 -7.82
CA TYR A 263 14.09 8.66 -7.42
C TYR A 263 14.81 9.51 -8.48
N TYR A 264 14.71 9.16 -9.75
CA TYR A 264 15.34 9.94 -10.83
C TYR A 264 14.79 11.36 -10.91
N GLU A 265 13.48 11.52 -10.85
CA GLU A 265 12.84 12.85 -10.82
C GLU A 265 13.16 13.64 -9.53
N SER A 266 13.36 12.96 -8.39
CA SER A 266 13.72 13.62 -7.14
C SER A 266 15.08 14.31 -7.18
N LYS A 267 16.02 13.84 -8.02
CA LYS A 267 17.30 14.51 -8.25
C LYS A 267 17.11 15.91 -8.83
N LYS A 268 16.12 16.09 -9.71
CA LYS A 268 15.83 17.40 -10.33
C LYS A 268 15.34 18.44 -9.31
N ILE A 269 14.82 17.98 -8.18
CA ILE A 269 14.36 18.85 -7.09
C ILE A 269 15.35 18.94 -5.92
N GLY A 270 16.62 18.61 -6.17
CA GLY A 270 17.72 18.77 -5.24
C GLY A 270 17.93 17.60 -4.28
N PHE A 271 17.30 16.43 -4.53
CA PHE A 271 17.62 15.23 -3.76
C PHE A 271 18.95 14.63 -4.21
N TYR A 272 19.80 14.26 -3.26
CA TYR A 272 21.04 13.53 -3.51
C TYR A 272 21.24 12.44 -2.46
N LEU A 273 21.92 11.36 -2.86
CA LEU A 273 22.34 10.30 -1.94
C LEU A 273 23.67 10.72 -1.30
N ASP A 274 23.66 10.88 0.03
CA ASP A 274 24.86 11.14 0.80
C ASP A 274 25.65 9.83 1.02
N ARG A 275 26.99 9.93 1.06
CA ARG A 275 27.88 8.79 1.37
C ARG A 275 27.55 8.16 2.72
N LYS A 276 27.12 8.98 3.69
CA LYS A 276 26.68 8.51 5.00
C LYS A 276 25.47 7.59 4.89
N LEU A 277 24.45 8.00 4.16
CA LEU A 277 23.25 7.17 3.93
C LEU A 277 23.60 5.84 3.23
N ILE A 278 24.45 5.91 2.20
CA ILE A 278 24.89 4.70 1.47
C ILE A 278 25.59 3.72 2.43
N LYS A 279 26.48 4.22 3.29
CA LYS A 279 27.16 3.39 4.31
C LYS A 279 26.18 2.79 5.31
N GLU A 280 25.20 3.58 5.79
CA GLU A 280 24.19 3.11 6.72
C GLU A 280 23.28 2.04 6.09
N VAL A 281 22.85 2.25 4.84
CA VAL A 281 22.06 1.24 4.10
C VAL A 281 22.87 -0.04 3.86
N PHE A 282 24.15 0.10 3.57
CA PHE A 282 25.04 -1.07 3.43
C PHE A 282 25.15 -1.88 4.74
N ILE A 283 25.28 -1.19 5.89
CA ILE A 283 25.30 -1.86 7.20
C ILE A 283 23.99 -2.59 7.46
N ILE A 284 22.84 -1.96 7.13
CA ILE A 284 21.52 -2.59 7.27
C ILE A 284 21.42 -3.84 6.38
N LEU A 285 21.88 -3.76 5.13
CA LEU A 285 21.93 -4.91 4.23
C LEU A 285 22.80 -6.04 4.77
N LEU A 286 23.98 -5.72 5.31
CA LEU A 286 24.87 -6.71 5.91
C LEU A 286 24.24 -7.38 7.13
N SER A 287 23.62 -6.60 8.02
CA SER A 287 22.88 -7.13 9.18
C SER A 287 21.70 -8.01 8.75
N THR A 288 21.01 -7.63 7.66
CA THR A 288 19.93 -8.44 7.09
C THR A 288 20.46 -9.75 6.50
N LEU A 289 21.65 -9.75 5.91
CA LEU A 289 22.29 -10.97 5.40
C LEU A 289 22.60 -11.96 6.53
N ILE A 290 23.03 -11.47 7.69
CA ILE A 290 23.22 -12.31 8.89
C ILE A 290 21.89 -12.93 9.32
N LEU A 291 20.81 -12.14 9.31
CA LEU A 291 19.46 -12.64 9.58
C LEU A 291 19.07 -13.76 8.59
N VAL A 292 19.35 -13.58 7.29
CA VAL A 292 19.15 -14.62 6.27
C VAL A 292 19.81 -15.94 6.68
N LEU A 293 21.08 -15.89 7.07
CA LEU A 293 21.83 -17.09 7.48
C LEU A 293 21.20 -17.77 8.68
N ILE A 294 20.78 -17.00 9.69
CA ILE A 294 20.10 -17.54 10.88
C ILE A 294 18.77 -18.20 10.49
N LEU A 295 17.96 -17.57 9.64
CA LEU A 295 16.67 -18.10 9.20
C LEU A 295 16.82 -19.37 8.35
N LEU A 296 17.83 -19.44 7.47
CA LEU A 296 18.12 -20.66 6.68
C LEU A 296 18.60 -21.83 7.53
N ILE A 297 19.27 -21.57 8.65
CA ILE A 297 19.65 -22.61 9.60
C ILE A 297 18.41 -23.09 10.36
N ALA A 298 17.58 -22.18 10.83
CA ALA A 298 16.35 -22.50 11.56
C ALA A 298 15.27 -23.20 10.70
N GLU A 299 15.29 -23.04 9.38
CA GLU A 299 14.37 -23.75 8.48
C GLU A 299 14.76 -25.23 8.28
N LYS A 300 16.03 -25.58 8.55
CA LYS A 300 16.54 -26.94 8.37
C LYS A 300 16.38 -27.82 9.61
N GLU A 301 16.10 -27.24 10.76
CA GLU A 301 15.75 -27.92 12.02
C GLU A 301 14.22 -28.10 12.15
#